data_8a465383f382b58e9542020ecaeb2e86
#
_entry.id   8a465383f382b58e9542020ecaeb2e86
#
_cell.length_a   1.000
_cell.length_b   1.000
_cell.length_c   1.000
_cell.angle_alpha   90.00
_cell.angle_beta   90.00
_cell.angle_gamma   90.00
#
_symmetry.space_group_name_H-M   'P 1'
#
loop_
_entity.id
_entity.type
_entity.pdbx_description
1 polymer ?
#
loop_
_entity_poly.entity_id
_entity_poly.type
_entity_poly.pdbx_seq_one_letter_code
_entity_poly.pdbx_strand_id
1 'polypeptide(L)'
;IYGDKGGFRWEQENPNYLYVMSDDKPLQVYKPGHAYNSELSLSGTKLPPGHPEGIFDSMANIYLGVAKAIRGQKYNDGEFPTMMDGVRGLNFIESTVASHKNGNTWIKLD
;
A
#
# COMPACT_ATOMS: atom_id res chain seq x y z
N ILE A 1 -6.78 6.80 6.95
CA ILE A 1 -7.91 5.90 7.21
C ILE A 1 -8.15 5.87 8.70
N TYR A 2 -9.40 6.05 9.11
CA TYR A 2 -9.80 6.02 10.52
C TYR A 2 -10.98 5.05 10.70
N GLY A 3 -10.97 4.32 11.78
CA GLY A 3 -12.02 3.40 12.20
C GLY A 3 -12.35 3.58 13.68
N ASP A 4 -13.27 2.80 14.17
CA ASP A 4 -13.75 2.81 15.57
C ASP A 4 -12.73 2.25 16.58
N LYS A 5 -11.70 1.54 16.12
CA LYS A 5 -10.65 0.93 16.97
C LYS A 5 -9.26 1.49 16.72
N GLY A 6 -9.14 2.50 15.88
CA GLY A 6 -7.86 3.11 15.55
C GLY A 6 -7.78 3.62 14.13
N GLY A 7 -6.58 3.92 13.67
CA GLY A 7 -6.38 4.46 12.34
C GLY A 7 -4.95 4.39 11.86
N PHE A 8 -4.79 4.72 10.57
CA PHE A 8 -3.50 4.84 9.92
C PHE A 8 -3.39 6.20 9.23
N ARG A 9 -2.22 6.81 9.30
CA ARG A 9 -1.88 8.00 8.54
C ARG A 9 -0.56 7.77 7.81
N TRP A 10 -0.58 7.96 6.50
CA TRP A 10 0.59 7.99 5.64
C TRP A 10 0.54 9.25 4.79
N GLU A 11 1.68 9.85 4.53
CA GLU A 11 1.82 11.10 3.79
C GLU A 11 2.77 10.90 2.62
N GLN A 12 2.35 11.24 1.41
CA GLN A 12 3.16 11.09 0.21
C GLN A 12 4.44 11.93 0.25
N GLU A 13 4.39 13.13 0.83
CA GLU A 13 5.55 14.00 0.98
C GLU A 13 6.52 13.56 2.09
N ASN A 14 6.11 12.56 2.88
CA ASN A 14 6.94 11.95 3.91
C ASN A 14 6.72 10.43 3.93
N PRO A 15 7.01 9.72 2.80
CA PRO A 15 6.52 8.39 2.51
C PRO A 15 7.13 7.28 3.39
N ASN A 16 8.24 7.57 4.06
CA ASN A 16 8.96 6.58 4.87
C ASN A 16 8.43 6.42 6.30
N TYR A 17 7.27 7.01 6.61
CA TYR A 17 6.63 6.90 7.93
C TYR A 17 5.18 6.49 7.82
N LEU A 18 4.82 5.44 8.55
CA LEU A 18 3.43 5.05 8.77
C LEU A 18 3.08 5.31 10.24
N TYR A 19 2.11 6.14 10.47
CA TYR A 19 1.56 6.43 11.80
C TYR A 19 0.39 5.50 12.09
N VAL A 20 0.47 4.78 13.21
CA VAL A 20 -0.57 3.86 13.67
C VAL A 20 -1.14 4.38 14.97
N MET A 21 -2.45 4.57 14.98
CA MET A 21 -3.21 5.06 16.12
C MET A 21 -4.12 3.95 16.64
N SER A 22 -4.14 3.73 17.93
CA SER A 22 -5.11 2.85 18.61
C SER A 22 -5.46 3.43 19.98
N ASP A 23 -6.64 3.10 20.50
CA ASP A 23 -7.09 3.65 21.77
C ASP A 23 -6.29 3.15 22.98
N ASP A 24 -5.69 1.97 22.85
CA ASP A 24 -4.98 1.29 23.92
C ASP A 24 -3.45 1.52 23.93
N LYS A 25 -2.92 2.28 22.95
CA LYS A 25 -1.49 2.51 22.81
C LYS A 25 -1.14 3.95 22.45
N PRO A 26 0.04 4.42 22.84
CA PRO A 26 0.56 5.66 22.29
C PRO A 26 0.70 5.61 20.77
N LEU A 27 0.74 6.78 20.12
CA LEU A 27 1.02 6.86 18.69
C LEU A 27 2.30 6.09 18.35
N GLN A 28 2.17 5.13 17.47
CA GLN A 28 3.29 4.33 16.96
C GLN A 28 3.72 4.85 15.59
N VAL A 29 5.03 4.89 15.35
CA VAL A 29 5.61 5.29 14.07
C VAL A 29 6.42 4.14 13.51
N TYR A 30 5.96 3.59 12.41
CA TYR A 30 6.65 2.51 11.70
C TYR A 30 7.54 3.10 10.62
N LYS A 31 8.77 2.59 10.54
CA LYS A 31 9.79 2.97 9.54
C LYS A 31 10.20 1.75 8.72
N PRO A 32 10.64 1.92 7.47
CA PRO A 32 11.06 0.81 6.62
C PRO A 32 12.30 0.10 7.19
N GLY A 33 12.46 -1.17 6.83
CA GLY A 33 13.64 -1.98 7.11
C GLY A 33 13.79 -2.52 8.54
N HIS A 34 12.90 -2.19 9.45
CA HIS A 34 12.96 -2.70 10.83
C HIS A 34 12.26 -4.06 10.97
N ALA A 35 12.75 -4.89 11.89
CA ALA A 35 12.28 -6.26 12.12
C ALA A 35 10.79 -6.39 12.54
N TYR A 36 10.16 -5.31 12.96
CA TYR A 36 8.72 -5.30 13.26
C TYR A 36 7.84 -5.19 12.01
N ASN A 37 8.43 -4.96 10.84
CA ASN A 37 7.69 -4.89 9.57
C ASN A 37 7.37 -6.30 9.05
N SER A 38 6.34 -6.39 8.20
CA SER A 38 5.98 -7.64 7.52
C SER A 38 7.07 -8.10 6.55
N GLU A 39 7.07 -9.40 6.22
CA GLU A 39 8.00 -9.96 5.21
C GLU A 39 7.89 -9.24 3.87
N LEU A 40 6.68 -8.88 3.43
CA LEU A 40 6.47 -8.14 2.19
C LEU A 40 7.14 -6.77 2.25
N SER A 41 6.97 -6.01 3.34
CA SER A 41 7.63 -4.72 3.55
C SER A 41 9.16 -4.86 3.56
N LEU A 42 9.68 -5.86 4.26
CA LEU A 42 11.13 -6.13 4.31
C LEU A 42 11.69 -6.51 2.96
N SER A 43 10.98 -7.30 2.15
CA SER A 43 11.41 -7.67 0.80
C SER A 43 11.48 -6.46 -0.15
N GLY A 44 10.64 -5.46 0.07
CA GLY A 44 10.62 -4.20 -0.68
C GLY A 44 11.68 -3.19 -0.26
N THR A 45 12.22 -3.31 0.95
CA THR A 45 13.24 -2.38 1.48
C THR A 45 14.65 -2.82 1.08
N LYS A 46 15.43 -1.91 0.51
CA LYS A 46 16.79 -2.19 0.00
C LYS A 46 17.88 -1.52 0.81
N LEU A 47 17.57 -0.41 1.46
CA LEU A 47 18.53 0.33 2.28
C LEU A 47 18.50 -0.15 3.74
N PRO A 48 19.55 0.14 4.52
CA PRO A 48 19.55 -0.15 5.96
C PRO A 48 18.37 0.48 6.69
N PRO A 49 17.94 -0.09 7.83
CA PRO A 49 16.80 0.41 8.60
C PRO A 49 16.86 1.91 8.87
N GLY A 50 15.75 2.60 8.62
CA GLY A 50 15.60 4.03 8.85
C GLY A 50 16.17 4.94 7.75
N HIS A 51 16.82 4.40 6.72
CA HIS A 51 17.21 5.18 5.54
C HIS A 51 15.98 5.42 4.65
N PRO A 52 15.84 6.65 4.10
CA PRO A 52 14.73 6.96 3.21
C PRO A 52 14.89 6.27 1.85
N GLU A 53 13.81 5.70 1.36
CA GLU A 53 13.69 5.20 -0.01
C GLU A 53 12.63 6.01 -0.74
N GLY A 54 12.72 6.11 -2.06
CA GLY A 54 11.87 6.98 -2.87
C GLY A 54 11.19 6.26 -4.01
N ILE A 55 10.69 7.06 -4.97
CA ILE A 55 9.91 6.57 -6.11
C ILE A 55 10.71 5.60 -7.00
N PHE A 56 12.01 5.82 -7.14
CA PHE A 56 12.85 4.95 -7.98
C PHE A 56 12.98 3.55 -7.37
N ASP A 57 13.14 3.46 -6.05
CA ASP A 57 13.21 2.18 -5.33
C ASP A 57 11.86 1.45 -5.43
N SER A 58 10.76 2.18 -5.29
CA SER A 58 9.40 1.64 -5.44
C SER A 58 9.16 1.07 -6.84
N MET A 59 9.53 1.82 -7.88
CA MET A 59 9.42 1.37 -9.27
C MET A 59 10.32 0.17 -9.55
N ALA A 60 11.55 0.17 -9.03
CA ALA A 60 12.46 -0.97 -9.16
C ALA A 60 11.88 -2.25 -8.53
N ASN A 61 11.22 -2.14 -7.38
CA ASN A 61 10.54 -3.26 -6.74
C ASN A 61 9.41 -3.84 -7.60
N ILE A 62 8.59 -2.99 -8.22
CA ILE A 62 7.53 -3.43 -9.14
C ILE A 62 8.13 -4.20 -10.33
N TYR A 63 9.15 -3.63 -10.99
CA TYR A 63 9.81 -4.29 -12.11
C TYR A 63 10.48 -5.60 -11.71
N LEU A 64 11.06 -5.67 -10.51
CA LEU A 64 11.63 -6.90 -9.99
C LEU A 64 10.57 -7.99 -9.81
N GLY A 65 9.41 -7.65 -9.25
CA GLY A 65 8.27 -8.55 -9.11
C GLY A 65 7.80 -9.10 -10.46
N VAL A 66 7.63 -8.22 -11.45
CA VAL A 66 7.26 -8.61 -12.82
C VAL A 66 8.33 -9.52 -13.45
N ALA A 67 9.61 -9.21 -13.28
CA ALA A 67 10.70 -10.03 -13.81
C ALA A 67 10.73 -11.43 -13.18
N LYS A 68 10.47 -11.55 -11.87
CA LYS A 68 10.31 -12.84 -11.19
C LYS A 68 9.16 -13.65 -11.80
N ALA A 69 7.99 -13.02 -12.00
CA ALA A 69 6.83 -13.67 -12.59
C ALA A 69 7.11 -14.19 -14.00
N ILE A 70 7.73 -13.39 -14.87
CA ILE A 70 8.11 -13.78 -16.24
C ILE A 70 9.06 -14.97 -16.23
N ARG A 71 9.98 -15.04 -15.27
CA ARG A 71 10.96 -16.13 -15.13
C ARG A 71 10.42 -17.36 -14.42
N GLY A 72 9.15 -17.39 -14.02
CA GLY A 72 8.56 -18.46 -13.22
C GLY A 72 9.16 -18.60 -11.81
N GLN A 73 9.76 -17.56 -11.30
CA GLN A 73 10.32 -17.51 -9.95
C GLN A 73 9.23 -17.21 -8.93
N LYS A 74 9.44 -17.62 -7.68
CA LYS A 74 8.51 -17.29 -6.58
C LYS A 74 8.53 -15.79 -6.29
N TYR A 75 7.36 -15.21 -6.15
CA TYR A 75 7.12 -13.84 -5.69
C TYR A 75 5.97 -13.82 -4.67
N ASN A 76 5.87 -12.76 -3.89
CA ASN A 76 4.80 -12.60 -2.92
C ASN A 76 3.61 -11.84 -3.54
N ASP A 77 2.40 -12.15 -3.09
CA ASP A 77 1.23 -11.38 -3.46
C ASP A 77 1.44 -9.91 -3.06
N GLY A 78 1.16 -8.99 -3.99
CA GLY A 78 1.34 -7.56 -3.79
C GLY A 78 2.73 -7.01 -4.14
N GLU A 79 3.69 -7.81 -4.63
CA GLU A 79 4.97 -7.26 -5.14
C GLU A 79 4.79 -6.39 -6.38
N PHE A 80 3.73 -6.61 -7.17
CA PHE A 80 3.34 -5.75 -8.28
C PHE A 80 1.83 -5.85 -8.54
N PRO A 81 1.20 -4.80 -9.10
CA PRO A 81 -0.22 -4.83 -9.39
C PRO A 81 -0.54 -5.78 -10.55
N THR A 82 -1.64 -6.51 -10.41
CA THR A 82 -2.17 -7.43 -11.42
C THR A 82 -3.22 -6.75 -12.30
N MET A 83 -3.67 -7.44 -13.37
CA MET A 83 -4.81 -6.97 -14.16
C MET A 83 -6.09 -6.81 -13.32
N MET A 84 -6.30 -7.68 -12.32
CA MET A 84 -7.46 -7.58 -11.43
C MET A 84 -7.39 -6.35 -10.52
N ASP A 85 -6.21 -5.93 -10.12
CA ASP A 85 -6.05 -4.68 -9.37
C ASP A 85 -6.40 -3.47 -10.24
N GLY A 86 -6.06 -3.51 -11.53
CA GLY A 86 -6.49 -2.52 -12.51
C GLY A 86 -8.02 -2.47 -12.69
N VAL A 87 -8.67 -3.63 -12.79
CA VAL A 87 -10.14 -3.73 -12.88
C VAL A 87 -10.80 -3.14 -11.63
N ARG A 88 -10.29 -3.48 -10.44
CA ARG A 88 -10.79 -2.92 -9.17
C ARG A 88 -10.63 -1.41 -9.11
N GLY A 89 -9.50 -0.88 -9.58
CA GLY A 89 -9.26 0.55 -9.65
C GLY A 89 -10.26 1.28 -10.57
N LEU A 90 -10.54 0.74 -11.74
CA LEU A 90 -11.55 1.27 -12.66
C LEU A 90 -12.96 1.19 -12.06
N ASN A 91 -13.32 0.08 -11.46
CA ASN A 91 -14.62 -0.09 -10.79
C ASN A 91 -14.81 0.95 -9.66
N PHE A 92 -13.76 1.23 -8.88
CA PHE A 92 -13.81 2.28 -7.87
C PHE A 92 -14.10 3.66 -8.49
N ILE A 93 -13.41 4.02 -9.59
CA ILE A 93 -13.61 5.30 -10.28
C ILE A 93 -15.03 5.41 -10.82
N GLU A 94 -15.50 4.39 -11.55
CA GLU A 94 -16.85 4.37 -12.12
C GLU A 94 -17.93 4.43 -11.04
N SER A 95 -17.77 3.68 -9.96
CA SER A 95 -18.69 3.68 -8.83
C SER A 95 -18.71 5.04 -8.10
N THR A 96 -17.58 5.70 -8.00
CA THR A 96 -17.50 7.05 -7.42
C THR A 96 -18.28 8.07 -8.27
N VAL A 97 -18.12 8.01 -9.59
CA VAL A 97 -18.87 8.87 -10.51
C VAL A 97 -20.37 8.56 -10.45
N ALA A 98 -20.73 7.28 -10.42
CA ALA A 98 -22.13 6.86 -10.31
C ALA A 98 -22.76 7.30 -8.98
N SER A 99 -22.02 7.17 -7.86
CA SER A 99 -22.46 7.68 -6.56
C SER A 99 -22.79 9.18 -6.62
N HIS A 100 -21.89 9.96 -7.18
CA HIS A 100 -22.09 11.41 -7.32
C HIS A 100 -23.33 11.75 -8.17
N LYS A 101 -23.49 11.11 -9.31
CA LYS A 101 -24.64 11.33 -10.23
C LYS A 101 -25.97 10.92 -9.60
N ASN A 102 -25.97 9.97 -8.66
CA ASN A 102 -27.16 9.49 -7.98
C ASN A 102 -27.38 10.14 -6.61
N GLY A 103 -26.86 11.36 -6.40
CA GLY A 103 -27.08 12.09 -5.15
C GLY A 103 -26.21 11.64 -3.98
N ASN A 104 -24.99 11.19 -4.27
CA ASN A 104 -23.99 10.73 -3.29
C ASN A 104 -24.46 9.51 -2.46
N THR A 105 -25.12 8.57 -3.13
CA THR A 105 -25.56 7.32 -2.50
C THR A 105 -24.41 6.33 -2.35
N TRP A 106 -24.49 5.45 -1.35
CA TRP A 106 -23.57 4.35 -1.19
C TRP A 106 -23.70 3.34 -2.35
N ILE A 107 -22.59 3.00 -2.97
CA ILE A 107 -22.50 1.97 -4.02
C ILE A 107 -21.58 0.87 -3.54
N LYS A 108 -22.05 -0.38 -3.62
CA LYS A 108 -21.22 -1.53 -3.29
C LYS A 108 -20.19 -1.75 -4.41
N LEU A 109 -18.95 -1.93 -4.02
CA LEU A 109 -17.88 -2.37 -4.93
C LEU A 109 -17.82 -3.90 -4.97
N ASP A 110 -17.84 -4.47 -6.16
CA ASP A 110 -17.72 -5.91 -6.41
C ASP A 110 -16.26 -6.32 -6.62
#